data_2bf8f394c6e2274d93c61a479b8b166f
#
_entry.id   2bf8f394c6e2274d93c61a479b8b166f
#
_cell.length_a   1.000
_cell.length_b   1.000
_cell.length_c   1.000
_cell.angle_alpha   90.00
_cell.angle_beta   90.00
_cell.angle_gamma   90.00
#
_symmetry.space_group_name_H-M   'P 1'
#
loop_
_entity.id
_entity.type
_entity.pdbx_description
1 polymer ?
#
loop_
_entity_poly.entity_id
_entity_poly.type
_entity_poly.pdbx_seq_one_letter_code
_entity_poly.pdbx_strand_id
1 'polypeptide(L)'
;MLQSIISVFMAIITFFGSWSAMLINPVAPEDTSDFEPILRFMVASDTHVLAAGDTQYRRIQKALKLSYAFAEADDNYKTLDGVIFAGDTTDDGTQAQRCAFKSAIDSVIRPETQVMPLLAQAHDGSNYDYESLDYYKMLHGVDATDNHYVINGYHFITMSRAYVDGVRYADYQREWLKEELDKAVADDPTKPIFFAQHEHVDKTVYGSADNEGWDDEFFKDIFMEYPQLVHFSGHSHYPLSDPRSLWQGEFTAIGTGALYYVELTVDDVRTYHPENHKAEAQYWIVEVDANNRVRLIGIDLEEEKILVEYILDNPADAANREYTPEKQAERSTAPVFAEDAEIQVKKSLGKVSLVAPAATSTDGMPIFLYRVFLYDAQGNEVLRDWVLPDYHSATVSETNTFQLGKLAKGDYTAKIVAETAYGVQSAPIEVSFSK
;
A
#
# COMPACT_ATOMS: atom_id res chain seq x y z
N MET A 1 -14.39 17.30 30.02
CA MET A 1 -13.53 16.14 30.10
C MET A 1 -14.29 14.82 29.90
N LEU A 2 -15.38 14.58 30.63
CA LEU A 2 -16.18 13.34 30.46
C LEU A 2 -16.89 13.23 29.08
N GLN A 3 -17.38 14.34 28.52
CA GLN A 3 -18.02 14.36 27.19
C GLN A 3 -17.04 14.14 26.04
N SER A 4 -15.79 14.57 26.19
CA SER A 4 -14.74 14.33 25.17
C SER A 4 -14.29 12.86 25.16
N ILE A 5 -14.27 12.19 26.31
CA ILE A 5 -13.96 10.76 26.43
C ILE A 5 -15.09 9.91 25.84
N ILE A 6 -16.35 10.32 26.07
CA ILE A 6 -17.52 9.62 25.49
C ILE A 6 -17.57 9.80 23.97
N SER A 7 -17.17 10.96 23.43
CA SER A 7 -17.11 11.16 21.98
C SER A 7 -16.01 10.34 21.31
N VAL A 8 -14.86 10.17 21.95
CA VAL A 8 -13.79 9.30 21.46
C VAL A 8 -14.21 7.82 21.54
N PHE A 9 -14.86 7.41 22.64
CA PHE A 9 -15.40 6.04 22.76
C PHE A 9 -16.52 5.75 21.73
N MET A 10 -17.40 6.72 21.45
CA MET A 10 -18.42 6.56 20.40
C MET A 10 -17.80 6.55 19.00
N ALA A 11 -16.75 7.31 18.72
CA ALA A 11 -16.03 7.26 17.46
C ALA A 11 -15.33 5.91 17.26
N ILE A 12 -14.72 5.36 18.32
CA ILE A 12 -14.09 4.02 18.30
C ILE A 12 -15.14 2.92 18.10
N ILE A 13 -16.29 3.00 18.78
CA ILE A 13 -17.38 2.02 18.61
C ILE A 13 -18.01 2.15 17.20
N THR A 14 -18.06 3.35 16.63
CA THR A 14 -18.53 3.55 15.25
C THR A 14 -17.50 3.04 14.24
N PHE A 15 -16.20 3.16 14.54
CA PHE A 15 -15.12 2.61 13.74
C PHE A 15 -15.19 1.08 13.66
N PHE A 16 -15.50 0.40 14.76
CA PHE A 16 -15.64 -1.08 14.81
C PHE A 16 -17.07 -1.60 14.59
N GLY A 17 -18.10 -0.77 14.66
CA GLY A 17 -19.51 -1.16 14.52
C GLY A 17 -20.09 -1.07 13.11
N SER A 18 -19.38 -0.51 12.12
CA SER A 18 -19.83 -0.38 10.72
C SER A 18 -19.02 -1.23 9.74
N TRP A 19 -18.50 -2.34 10.17
CA TRP A 19 -17.59 -3.25 9.44
C TRP A 19 -18.20 -4.00 8.25
N SER A 20 -19.41 -3.70 7.84
CA SER A 20 -20.09 -4.40 6.74
C SER A 20 -19.96 -3.73 5.37
N ALA A 21 -19.08 -2.75 5.19
CA ALA A 21 -18.94 -2.03 3.93
C ALA A 21 -17.54 -2.18 3.33
N MET A 22 -17.44 -2.99 2.30
CA MET A 22 -16.34 -3.12 1.34
C MET A 22 -14.98 -3.53 1.91
N LEU A 23 -14.85 -4.79 2.30
CA LEU A 23 -13.57 -5.47 2.22
C LEU A 23 -13.28 -5.74 0.74
N ILE A 24 -12.32 -5.02 0.18
CA ILE A 24 -11.73 -5.37 -1.11
C ILE A 24 -10.78 -6.55 -0.82
N ASN A 25 -11.31 -7.76 -0.84
CA ASN A 25 -10.51 -8.96 -0.71
C ASN A 25 -11.06 -10.03 -1.67
N PRO A 26 -10.28 -10.41 -2.70
CA PRO A 26 -10.69 -11.42 -3.68
C PRO A 26 -10.75 -12.84 -3.10
N VAL A 27 -10.08 -13.07 -2.00
CA VAL A 27 -10.31 -14.25 -1.15
C VAL A 27 -11.32 -13.80 -0.11
N ALA A 28 -12.51 -14.40 -0.12
CA ALA A 28 -13.48 -14.14 0.94
C ALA A 28 -12.74 -14.26 2.27
N PRO A 29 -12.80 -13.25 3.17
CA PRO A 29 -12.12 -13.36 4.44
C PRO A 29 -12.56 -14.69 5.07
N GLU A 30 -11.58 -15.53 5.38
CA GLU A 30 -11.87 -16.68 6.24
C GLU A 30 -12.55 -16.14 7.49
N ASP A 31 -13.40 -16.96 8.08
CA ASP A 31 -14.00 -16.61 9.37
C ASP A 31 -12.86 -16.32 10.35
N THR A 32 -12.58 -15.04 10.58
CA THR A 32 -11.47 -14.56 11.44
C THR A 32 -11.83 -14.61 12.90
N SER A 33 -12.99 -15.17 13.24
CA SER A 33 -13.48 -15.29 14.62
C SER A 33 -12.53 -16.08 15.53
N ASP A 34 -11.62 -16.88 14.95
CA ASP A 34 -10.61 -17.66 15.66
C ASP A 34 -9.19 -17.04 15.59
N PHE A 35 -9.02 -15.86 14.97
CA PHE A 35 -7.71 -15.21 14.88
C PHE A 35 -7.43 -14.42 16.16
N GLU A 36 -6.54 -14.95 17.01
CA GLU A 36 -6.11 -14.31 18.23
C GLU A 36 -4.65 -13.83 18.08
N PRO A 37 -4.40 -12.51 18.00
CA PRO A 37 -3.05 -11.99 17.83
C PRO A 37 -2.14 -12.33 19.01
N ILE A 38 -0.90 -12.69 18.71
CA ILE A 38 0.21 -12.81 19.70
C ILE A 38 1.36 -11.87 19.38
N LEU A 39 1.26 -11.19 18.24
CA LEU A 39 2.16 -10.13 17.78
C LEU A 39 1.35 -9.14 16.96
N ARG A 40 1.57 -7.84 17.17
CA ARG A 40 0.97 -6.76 16.35
C ARG A 40 1.99 -5.67 16.10
N PHE A 41 2.14 -5.25 14.87
CA PHE A 41 3.04 -4.16 14.51
C PHE A 41 2.46 -3.30 13.37
N MET A 42 2.94 -2.07 13.28
CA MET A 42 2.61 -1.13 12.21
C MET A 42 3.73 -1.14 11.17
N VAL A 43 3.37 -1.03 9.88
CA VAL A 43 4.33 -0.81 8.78
C VAL A 43 3.89 0.40 7.97
N ALA A 44 4.78 1.37 7.83
CA ALA A 44 4.58 2.58 7.05
C ALA A 44 5.86 2.95 6.30
N SER A 45 5.77 3.78 5.27
CA SER A 45 6.89 4.32 4.53
C SER A 45 6.56 5.70 3.95
N ASP A 46 7.52 6.29 3.27
CA ASP A 46 7.33 7.45 2.41
C ASP A 46 6.59 8.58 3.16
N THR A 47 7.14 8.93 4.32
CA THR A 47 6.54 9.97 5.15
C THR A 47 6.91 11.38 4.71
N HIS A 48 8.10 11.57 4.09
CA HIS A 48 8.60 12.83 3.54
C HIS A 48 8.41 14.04 4.45
N VAL A 49 8.81 13.92 5.72
CA VAL A 49 8.67 15.01 6.69
C VAL A 49 9.57 16.19 6.31
N LEU A 50 9.00 17.38 6.18
CA LEU A 50 9.71 18.62 5.89
C LEU A 50 10.02 19.41 7.16
N ALA A 51 9.11 19.42 8.13
CA ALA A 51 9.28 20.19 9.36
C ALA A 51 8.38 19.68 10.49
N ALA A 52 8.77 19.97 11.73
CA ALA A 52 7.93 19.71 12.88
C ALA A 52 6.58 20.45 12.77
N GLY A 53 5.49 19.69 12.88
CA GLY A 53 4.13 20.20 12.82
C GLY A 53 3.56 20.39 11.40
N ASP A 54 4.23 19.95 10.35
CA ASP A 54 3.65 19.88 9.01
C ASP A 54 2.58 18.77 8.90
N THR A 55 2.04 18.54 7.71
CA THR A 55 1.01 17.53 7.48
C THR A 55 1.60 16.12 7.69
N GLN A 56 2.79 15.86 7.18
CA GLN A 56 3.48 14.58 7.26
C GLN A 56 3.84 14.22 8.69
N TYR A 57 4.36 15.18 9.45
CA TYR A 57 4.60 15.05 10.88
C TYR A 57 3.33 14.62 11.63
N ARG A 58 2.19 15.30 11.34
CA ARG A 58 0.90 14.98 11.98
C ARG A 58 0.34 13.63 11.53
N ARG A 59 0.61 13.19 10.30
CA ARG A 59 0.21 11.87 9.79
C ARG A 59 0.93 10.75 10.53
N ILE A 60 2.22 10.88 10.82
CA ILE A 60 2.95 9.92 11.66
C ILE A 60 2.29 9.81 13.03
N GLN A 61 2.02 10.95 13.67
CA GLN A 61 1.37 10.97 14.97
C GLN A 61 -0.05 10.36 14.93
N LYS A 62 -0.80 10.62 13.86
CA LYS A 62 -2.16 10.09 13.66
C LYS A 62 -2.13 8.59 13.45
N ALA A 63 -1.22 8.07 12.60
CA ALA A 63 -1.07 6.65 12.31
C ALA A 63 -0.71 5.86 13.59
N LEU A 64 0.25 6.34 14.38
CA LEU A 64 0.61 5.73 15.66
C LEU A 64 -0.56 5.72 16.65
N LYS A 65 -1.27 6.85 16.80
CA LYS A 65 -2.42 6.93 17.71
C LYS A 65 -3.55 6.00 17.28
N LEU A 66 -3.82 5.90 15.98
CA LEU A 66 -4.85 5.02 15.45
C LEU A 66 -4.47 3.55 15.62
N SER A 67 -3.18 3.20 15.42
CA SER A 67 -2.67 1.85 15.66
C SER A 67 -2.78 1.44 17.14
N TYR A 68 -2.50 2.35 18.07
CA TYR A 68 -2.74 2.09 19.51
C TYR A 68 -4.23 1.96 19.83
N ALA A 69 -5.09 2.82 19.25
CA ALA A 69 -6.53 2.70 19.45
C ALA A 69 -7.08 1.39 18.90
N PHE A 70 -6.56 0.92 17.75
CA PHE A 70 -6.87 -0.38 17.18
C PHE A 70 -6.47 -1.51 18.14
N ALA A 71 -5.23 -1.48 18.66
CA ALA A 71 -4.75 -2.47 19.62
C ALA A 71 -5.57 -2.48 20.93
N GLU A 72 -5.90 -1.31 21.46
CA GLU A 72 -6.68 -1.17 22.71
C GLU A 72 -8.14 -1.64 22.58
N ALA A 73 -8.67 -1.68 21.35
CA ALA A 73 -10.01 -2.17 21.09
C ALA A 73 -10.12 -3.70 21.06
N ASP A 74 -8.98 -4.41 20.93
CA ASP A 74 -8.92 -5.85 21.03
C ASP A 74 -8.97 -6.25 22.53
N ASP A 75 -9.88 -7.13 22.90
CA ASP A 75 -10.02 -7.56 24.30
C ASP A 75 -8.91 -8.51 24.76
N ASN A 76 -8.29 -9.25 23.82
CA ASN A 76 -7.32 -10.30 24.11
C ASN A 76 -5.87 -9.81 23.97
N TYR A 77 -5.58 -8.92 23.01
CA TYR A 77 -4.23 -8.47 22.71
C TYR A 77 -4.14 -6.94 22.50
N LYS A 78 -3.78 -6.20 23.55
CA LYS A 78 -3.82 -4.72 23.56
C LYS A 78 -2.49 -4.03 23.25
N THR A 79 -1.49 -4.80 22.80
CA THR A 79 -0.14 -4.29 22.57
C THR A 79 0.08 -3.97 21.09
N LEU A 80 0.77 -2.87 20.83
CA LEU A 80 1.47 -2.61 19.57
C LEU A 80 2.95 -2.86 19.83
N ASP A 81 3.47 -4.00 19.38
CA ASP A 81 4.81 -4.49 19.75
C ASP A 81 5.92 -3.78 18.96
N GLY A 82 5.63 -3.39 17.72
CA GLY A 82 6.63 -2.79 16.84
C GLY A 82 6.07 -1.81 15.83
N VAL A 83 6.97 -0.99 15.29
CA VAL A 83 6.67 -0.07 14.17
C VAL A 83 7.84 -0.09 13.20
N ILE A 84 7.59 -0.42 11.93
CA ILE A 84 8.55 -0.33 10.83
C ILE A 84 8.28 0.95 10.04
N PHE A 85 9.33 1.73 9.77
CA PHE A 85 9.33 2.79 8.78
C PHE A 85 10.26 2.40 7.63
N ALA A 86 9.68 2.02 6.49
CA ALA A 86 10.40 1.42 5.36
C ALA A 86 10.99 2.46 4.40
N GLY A 87 11.65 3.48 4.93
CA GLY A 87 12.40 4.48 4.18
C GLY A 87 11.60 5.69 3.72
N ASP A 88 12.28 6.64 3.09
CA ASP A 88 11.82 7.97 2.69
C ASP A 88 11.08 8.69 3.83
N THR A 89 11.76 8.69 4.99
CA THR A 89 11.21 9.25 6.24
C THR A 89 11.22 10.78 6.23
N THR A 90 12.12 11.36 5.47
CA THR A 90 12.28 12.82 5.28
C THR A 90 12.22 13.19 3.80
N ASP A 91 12.09 14.47 3.46
CA ASP A 91 12.02 14.93 2.07
C ASP A 91 13.42 15.19 1.45
N ASP A 92 14.37 15.72 2.24
CA ASP A 92 15.71 16.07 1.79
C ASP A 92 16.85 15.50 2.67
N GLY A 93 16.54 14.71 3.70
CA GLY A 93 17.54 14.13 4.60
C GLY A 93 18.29 15.13 5.49
N THR A 94 17.77 16.34 5.68
CA THR A 94 18.41 17.31 6.55
C THR A 94 18.31 16.93 8.02
N GLN A 95 19.26 17.37 8.86
CA GLN A 95 19.19 17.11 10.30
C GLN A 95 17.89 17.63 10.94
N ALA A 96 17.40 18.78 10.47
CA ALA A 96 16.15 19.35 10.97
C ALA A 96 14.93 18.45 10.64
N GLN A 97 14.88 17.89 9.45
CA GLN A 97 13.81 16.97 9.03
C GLN A 97 13.91 15.64 9.77
N ARG A 98 15.12 15.08 9.95
CA ARG A 98 15.33 13.86 10.76
C ARG A 98 14.92 14.07 12.22
N CYS A 99 15.25 15.22 12.82
CA CYS A 99 14.77 15.58 14.15
C CYS A 99 13.24 15.72 14.19
N ALA A 100 12.63 16.29 13.15
CA ALA A 100 11.18 16.41 13.06
C ALA A 100 10.52 15.02 12.98
N PHE A 101 11.01 14.13 12.12
CA PHE A 101 10.54 12.74 12.02
C PHE A 101 10.63 12.03 13.38
N LYS A 102 11.81 12.03 14.00
CA LYS A 102 12.00 11.42 15.33
C LYS A 102 11.07 12.02 16.39
N SER A 103 10.93 13.34 16.40
CA SER A 103 10.04 14.05 17.34
C SER A 103 8.56 13.69 17.13
N ALA A 104 8.12 13.45 15.89
CA ALA A 104 6.76 12.99 15.62
C ALA A 104 6.51 11.65 16.30
N ILE A 105 7.44 10.71 16.16
CA ILE A 105 7.39 9.38 16.79
C ILE A 105 7.43 9.53 18.32
N ASP A 106 8.46 10.20 18.87
CA ASP A 106 8.70 10.30 20.32
C ASP A 106 7.53 10.93 21.08
N SER A 107 6.75 11.76 20.40
CA SER A 107 5.60 12.40 21.03
C SER A 107 4.41 11.46 21.27
N VAL A 108 4.41 10.25 20.67
CA VAL A 108 3.29 9.30 20.71
C VAL A 108 3.73 7.90 21.11
N ILE A 109 4.94 7.48 20.71
CA ILE A 109 5.42 6.10 20.93
C ILE A 109 5.44 5.73 22.40
N ARG A 110 5.06 4.50 22.71
CA ARG A 110 5.07 3.96 24.06
C ARG A 110 6.34 3.13 24.30
N PRO A 111 6.82 3.02 25.55
CA PRO A 111 8.09 2.34 25.86
C PRO A 111 8.15 0.87 25.45
N GLU A 112 7.01 0.19 25.38
CA GLU A 112 6.88 -1.22 24.99
C GLU A 112 6.98 -1.45 23.50
N THR A 113 6.84 -0.41 22.68
CA THR A 113 6.82 -0.52 21.20
C THR A 113 8.22 -0.33 20.62
N GLN A 114 8.75 -1.34 19.95
CA GLN A 114 10.04 -1.27 19.25
C GLN A 114 9.89 -0.46 17.95
N VAL A 115 10.64 0.63 17.83
CA VAL A 115 10.73 1.39 16.56
C VAL A 115 11.85 0.83 15.72
N MET A 116 11.57 0.52 14.46
CA MET A 116 12.48 -0.10 13.48
C MET A 116 12.54 0.76 12.20
N PRO A 117 13.29 1.87 12.23
CA PRO A 117 13.48 2.73 11.07
C PRO A 117 14.55 2.14 10.14
N LEU A 118 14.48 2.49 8.86
CA LEU A 118 15.56 2.30 7.90
C LEU A 118 15.75 3.55 7.05
N LEU A 119 16.89 3.66 6.39
CA LEU A 119 17.24 4.77 5.52
C LEU A 119 17.05 4.38 4.05
N ALA A 120 16.29 5.20 3.31
CA ALA A 120 16.35 5.28 1.86
C ALA A 120 17.42 6.29 1.41
N GLN A 121 17.73 6.31 0.13
CA GLN A 121 18.85 7.10 -0.36
C GLN A 121 18.51 8.58 -0.61
N ALA A 122 17.51 8.84 -1.47
CA ALA A 122 17.33 10.17 -2.04
C ALA A 122 16.77 11.16 -1.01
N HIS A 123 15.80 10.73 -0.25
CA HIS A 123 15.03 11.56 0.66
C HIS A 123 15.51 11.47 2.11
N ASP A 124 16.29 10.46 2.47
CA ASP A 124 16.82 10.30 3.84
C ASP A 124 18.26 10.75 4.00
N GLY A 125 18.96 11.14 2.92
CA GLY A 125 20.30 11.66 2.99
C GLY A 125 21.03 11.68 1.66
N SER A 126 20.96 12.80 0.95
CA SER A 126 21.62 12.97 -0.35
C SER A 126 23.14 13.14 -0.28
N ASN A 127 23.69 13.41 0.89
CA ASN A 127 25.12 13.58 1.09
C ASN A 127 25.63 12.43 1.96
N TYR A 128 26.24 11.45 1.33
CA TYR A 128 26.87 10.26 1.91
C TYR A 128 28.05 10.62 2.82
N ASP A 129 27.85 11.41 3.84
CA ASP A 129 28.88 11.66 4.83
C ASP A 129 28.67 10.75 6.06
N TYR A 130 29.77 10.26 6.59
CA TYR A 130 29.76 9.43 7.80
C TYR A 130 29.15 10.17 9.00
N GLU A 131 29.19 11.50 9.01
CA GLU A 131 28.59 12.31 10.06
C GLU A 131 27.05 12.15 10.05
N SER A 132 26.42 12.04 8.87
CA SER A 132 24.99 11.78 8.73
C SER A 132 24.58 10.41 9.25
N LEU A 133 25.40 9.37 9.07
CA LEU A 133 25.15 8.03 9.59
C LEU A 133 25.28 7.96 11.10
N ASP A 134 26.35 8.55 11.64
CA ASP A 134 26.56 8.59 13.09
C ASP A 134 25.45 9.41 13.77
N TYR A 135 25.01 10.47 13.11
CA TYR A 135 23.87 11.25 13.58
C TYR A 135 22.56 10.43 13.57
N TYR A 136 22.31 9.67 12.50
CA TYR A 136 21.14 8.78 12.42
C TYR A 136 21.16 7.72 13.53
N LYS A 137 22.29 7.01 13.70
CA LYS A 137 22.46 6.02 14.76
C LYS A 137 22.23 6.62 16.15
N MET A 138 22.82 7.77 16.42
CA MET A 138 22.63 8.49 17.67
C MET A 138 21.15 8.90 17.88
N LEU A 139 20.50 9.42 16.83
CA LEU A 139 19.12 9.92 16.89
C LEU A 139 18.13 8.79 17.17
N HIS A 140 18.32 7.62 16.55
CA HIS A 140 17.44 6.47 16.71
C HIS A 140 17.88 5.49 17.80
N GLY A 141 19.04 5.68 18.36
CA GLY A 141 19.58 4.81 19.42
C GLY A 141 19.93 3.40 18.90
N VAL A 142 20.40 3.31 17.66
CA VAL A 142 20.82 2.07 17.01
C VAL A 142 22.34 2.07 16.76
N ASP A 143 22.96 0.90 16.79
CA ASP A 143 24.40 0.76 16.58
C ASP A 143 24.78 0.67 15.10
N ALA A 144 23.85 0.27 14.24
CA ALA A 144 24.03 0.12 12.80
C ALA A 144 22.83 0.68 12.03
N THR A 145 22.97 0.80 10.70
CA THR A 145 21.86 1.17 9.80
C THR A 145 21.04 -0.05 9.40
N ASP A 146 21.68 -1.20 9.32
CA ASP A 146 21.03 -2.49 9.10
C ASP A 146 20.86 -3.17 10.47
N ASN A 147 19.66 -3.62 10.80
CA ASN A 147 19.37 -4.10 12.14
C ASN A 147 18.54 -5.39 12.12
N HIS A 148 18.75 -6.22 13.13
CA HIS A 148 17.98 -7.42 13.38
C HIS A 148 17.39 -7.34 14.80
N TYR A 149 16.06 -7.43 14.88
CA TYR A 149 15.31 -7.42 16.13
C TYR A 149 14.59 -8.75 16.31
N VAL A 150 14.35 -9.14 17.57
CA VAL A 150 13.50 -10.28 17.91
C VAL A 150 12.41 -9.80 18.85
N ILE A 151 11.16 -9.90 18.42
CA ILE A 151 9.98 -9.45 19.17
C ILE A 151 9.00 -10.62 19.27
N ASN A 152 8.65 -11.01 20.49
CA ASN A 152 7.77 -12.15 20.77
C ASN A 152 8.22 -13.46 20.09
N GLY A 153 9.54 -13.62 19.84
CA GLY A 153 10.12 -14.79 19.16
C GLY A 153 9.92 -14.78 17.65
N TYR A 154 9.61 -13.62 17.05
CA TYR A 154 9.62 -13.38 15.60
C TYR A 154 10.79 -12.47 15.23
N HIS A 155 11.42 -12.75 14.10
CA HIS A 155 12.57 -12.02 13.60
C HIS A 155 12.16 -10.89 12.68
N PHE A 156 12.74 -9.71 12.90
CA PHE A 156 12.55 -8.51 12.10
C PHE A 156 13.91 -8.02 11.61
N ILE A 157 14.09 -7.88 10.33
CA ILE A 157 15.34 -7.40 9.71
C ILE A 157 15.04 -6.13 8.92
N THR A 158 15.75 -5.05 9.19
CA THR A 158 15.66 -3.81 8.43
C THR A 158 16.96 -3.56 7.69
N MET A 159 16.88 -3.30 6.37
CA MET A 159 18.01 -3.07 5.48
C MET A 159 17.95 -1.65 4.95
N SER A 160 18.92 -0.83 5.33
CA SER A 160 19.08 0.51 4.78
C SER A 160 19.91 0.47 3.50
N ARG A 161 19.79 1.50 2.65
CA ARG A 161 20.72 1.63 1.52
C ARG A 161 22.16 1.77 2.00
N ALA A 162 23.09 1.18 1.24
CA ALA A 162 24.52 1.30 1.53
C ALA A 162 25.01 2.74 1.34
N TYR A 163 25.88 3.17 2.24
CA TYR A 163 26.55 4.45 2.13
C TYR A 163 27.91 4.28 1.43
N VAL A 164 27.83 3.76 0.21
CA VAL A 164 28.98 3.60 -0.68
C VAL A 164 28.67 4.30 -1.99
N ASP A 165 29.56 5.17 -2.44
CA ASP A 165 29.37 5.92 -3.67
C ASP A 165 29.01 5.04 -4.86
N GLY A 166 27.88 5.36 -5.49
CA GLY A 166 27.42 4.76 -6.73
C GLY A 166 26.74 3.40 -6.63
N VAL A 167 26.49 2.88 -5.42
CA VAL A 167 25.74 1.64 -5.22
C VAL A 167 24.55 1.85 -4.29
N ARG A 168 23.46 1.14 -4.56
CA ARG A 168 22.28 1.12 -3.67
C ARG A 168 22.53 0.24 -2.46
N TYR A 169 23.05 -0.95 -2.69
CA TYR A 169 23.42 -1.95 -1.69
C TYR A 169 24.84 -2.46 -1.98
N ALA A 170 25.53 -2.97 -0.97
CA ALA A 170 26.91 -3.42 -1.06
C ALA A 170 27.04 -4.92 -0.72
N ASP A 171 28.11 -5.56 -1.20
CA ASP A 171 28.33 -6.99 -1.03
C ASP A 171 28.37 -7.42 0.45
N TYR A 172 28.90 -6.58 1.36
CA TYR A 172 28.91 -6.89 2.79
C TYR A 172 27.50 -7.03 3.37
N GLN A 173 26.49 -6.32 2.81
CA GLN A 173 25.11 -6.42 3.23
C GLN A 173 24.49 -7.77 2.80
N ARG A 174 24.91 -8.33 1.66
CA ARG A 174 24.47 -9.68 1.24
C ARG A 174 24.96 -10.75 2.21
N GLU A 175 26.24 -10.69 2.62
CA GLU A 175 26.81 -11.63 3.58
C GLU A 175 26.10 -11.51 4.94
N TRP A 176 25.94 -10.27 5.44
CA TRP A 176 25.25 -10.01 6.68
C TRP A 176 23.79 -10.48 6.65
N LEU A 177 23.05 -10.15 5.59
CA LEU A 177 21.65 -10.55 5.41
C LEU A 177 21.48 -12.05 5.46
N LYS A 178 22.33 -12.77 4.72
CA LYS A 178 22.29 -14.24 4.70
C LYS A 178 22.55 -14.83 6.08
N GLU A 179 23.52 -14.31 6.83
CA GLU A 179 23.80 -14.73 8.19
C GLU A 179 22.60 -14.48 9.13
N GLU A 180 21.92 -13.34 9.00
CA GLU A 180 20.76 -13.02 9.86
C GLU A 180 19.53 -13.83 9.50
N LEU A 181 19.29 -14.11 8.21
CA LEU A 181 18.23 -15.01 7.76
C LEU A 181 18.50 -16.47 8.22
N ASP A 182 19.73 -16.95 8.10
CA ASP A 182 20.12 -18.28 8.57
C ASP A 182 19.92 -18.43 10.09
N LYS A 183 20.22 -17.38 10.88
CA LYS A 183 19.94 -17.36 12.32
C LYS A 183 18.44 -17.46 12.61
N ALA A 184 17.61 -16.71 11.89
CA ALA A 184 16.16 -16.73 12.06
C ALA A 184 15.58 -18.12 11.73
N VAL A 185 16.01 -18.72 10.62
CA VAL A 185 15.60 -20.09 10.22
C VAL A 185 16.08 -21.14 11.25
N ALA A 186 17.28 -20.97 11.81
CA ALA A 186 17.81 -21.89 12.80
C ALA A 186 17.06 -21.80 14.15
N ASP A 187 16.49 -20.64 14.48
CA ASP A 187 15.66 -20.46 15.67
C ASP A 187 14.30 -21.14 15.52
N ASP A 188 13.56 -20.84 14.42
CA ASP A 188 12.30 -21.52 14.11
C ASP A 188 12.00 -21.47 12.60
N PRO A 189 12.18 -22.57 11.85
CA PRO A 189 11.95 -22.59 10.40
C PRO A 189 10.47 -22.51 10.00
N THR A 190 9.54 -22.56 10.94
CA THR A 190 8.10 -22.53 10.70
C THR A 190 7.49 -21.13 10.86
N LYS A 191 8.25 -20.18 11.39
CA LYS A 191 7.81 -18.82 11.61
C LYS A 191 8.10 -17.90 10.42
N PRO A 192 7.22 -16.94 10.12
CA PRO A 192 7.55 -15.86 9.20
C PRO A 192 8.72 -15.01 9.73
N ILE A 193 9.57 -14.57 8.80
CA ILE A 193 10.64 -13.60 9.04
C ILE A 193 10.21 -12.29 8.38
N PHE A 194 10.06 -11.22 9.16
CA PHE A 194 9.66 -9.92 8.66
C PHE A 194 10.89 -9.13 8.22
N PHE A 195 10.92 -8.75 6.97
CA PHE A 195 12.02 -7.98 6.40
C PHE A 195 11.51 -6.67 5.80
N ALA A 196 12.27 -5.60 5.94
CA ALA A 196 11.95 -4.32 5.30
C ALA A 196 13.18 -3.70 4.64
N GLN A 197 12.99 -3.26 3.41
CA GLN A 197 13.87 -2.35 2.67
C GLN A 197 13.02 -1.29 1.97
N HIS A 198 13.63 -0.27 1.37
CA HIS A 198 12.85 0.78 0.74
C HIS A 198 12.34 0.39 -0.65
N GLU A 199 13.21 -0.11 -1.52
CA GLU A 199 12.84 -0.50 -2.88
C GLU A 199 12.09 -1.84 -2.90
N HIS A 200 11.20 -1.96 -3.91
CA HIS A 200 10.57 -3.25 -4.21
C HIS A 200 11.60 -4.26 -4.72
N VAL A 201 11.30 -5.54 -4.59
CA VAL A 201 12.06 -6.59 -5.27
C VAL A 201 11.54 -6.71 -6.70
N ASP A 202 12.46 -6.73 -7.69
CA ASP A 202 12.14 -6.85 -9.13
C ASP A 202 11.10 -7.94 -9.41
N LYS A 203 10.07 -7.59 -10.18
CA LYS A 203 8.99 -8.47 -10.61
C LYS A 203 8.20 -9.15 -9.48
N THR A 204 7.95 -8.42 -8.41
CA THR A 204 7.09 -8.87 -7.31
C THR A 204 5.80 -8.03 -7.25
N VAL A 205 5.76 -7.03 -6.38
CA VAL A 205 4.57 -6.19 -6.18
C VAL A 205 4.38 -5.15 -7.30
N TYR A 206 3.23 -4.53 -7.35
CA TYR A 206 2.92 -3.40 -8.23
C TYR A 206 3.93 -2.27 -8.03
N GLY A 207 4.49 -1.77 -9.13
CA GLY A 207 5.61 -0.83 -9.12
C GLY A 207 6.98 -1.47 -9.39
N SER A 208 7.11 -2.79 -9.31
CA SER A 208 8.37 -3.53 -9.47
C SER A 208 8.58 -4.15 -10.85
N ALA A 209 7.67 -3.94 -11.82
CA ALA A 209 7.81 -4.49 -13.16
C ALA A 209 8.83 -3.69 -14.01
N ASP A 210 9.36 -4.31 -15.05
CA ASP A 210 10.43 -3.78 -15.93
C ASP A 210 10.24 -2.31 -16.40
N ASN A 211 9.02 -1.84 -16.46
CA ASN A 211 8.67 -0.50 -16.94
C ASN A 211 8.33 0.51 -15.83
N GLU A 212 8.28 0.08 -14.59
CA GLU A 212 7.82 0.91 -13.46
C GLU A 212 8.98 1.58 -12.72
N GLY A 213 10.09 0.85 -12.50
CA GLY A 213 11.37 1.42 -12.10
C GLY A 213 11.53 1.72 -10.61
N TRP A 214 10.66 1.14 -9.77
CA TRP A 214 10.69 1.27 -8.31
C TRP A 214 11.30 0.06 -7.61
N ASP A 215 12.05 -0.75 -8.37
CA ASP A 215 12.59 -2.05 -7.97
C ASP A 215 14.10 -2.07 -7.80
N ASP A 216 14.57 -3.12 -7.14
CA ASP A 216 15.96 -3.52 -7.03
C ASP A 216 16.06 -5.06 -7.06
N GLU A 217 17.08 -5.60 -7.75
CA GLU A 217 17.27 -7.04 -7.86
C GLU A 217 18.39 -7.60 -6.98
N PHE A 218 19.11 -6.71 -6.24
CA PHE A 218 20.39 -7.05 -5.61
C PHE A 218 20.33 -8.18 -4.59
N PHE A 219 19.23 -8.31 -3.85
CA PHE A 219 19.01 -9.36 -2.86
C PHE A 219 18.04 -10.45 -3.33
N LYS A 220 17.47 -10.35 -4.52
CA LYS A 220 16.38 -11.22 -4.98
C LYS A 220 16.73 -12.69 -4.90
N ASP A 221 17.93 -13.09 -5.34
CA ASP A 221 18.42 -14.46 -5.29
C ASP A 221 18.51 -15.00 -3.86
N ILE A 222 18.89 -14.16 -2.88
CA ILE A 222 18.89 -14.53 -1.46
C ILE A 222 17.45 -14.75 -1.00
N PHE A 223 16.54 -13.80 -1.26
CA PHE A 223 15.15 -13.90 -0.80
C PHE A 223 14.45 -15.16 -1.30
N MET A 224 14.75 -15.61 -2.52
CA MET A 224 14.19 -16.84 -3.11
C MET A 224 14.60 -18.11 -2.35
N GLU A 225 15.66 -18.08 -1.53
CA GLU A 225 16.08 -19.21 -0.69
C GLU A 225 15.28 -19.33 0.61
N TYR A 226 14.49 -18.27 1.00
CA TYR A 226 13.81 -18.17 2.29
C TYR A 226 12.28 -18.04 2.12
N PRO A 227 11.55 -19.16 1.97
CA PRO A 227 10.11 -19.14 1.74
C PRO A 227 9.30 -18.47 2.87
N GLN A 228 9.82 -18.43 4.10
CA GLN A 228 9.20 -17.79 5.27
C GLN A 228 9.34 -16.26 5.29
N LEU A 229 10.05 -15.67 4.30
CA LEU A 229 10.25 -14.23 4.25
C LEU A 229 8.94 -13.50 3.91
N VAL A 230 8.60 -12.50 4.71
CA VAL A 230 7.55 -11.51 4.48
C VAL A 230 8.23 -10.15 4.33
N HIS A 231 8.34 -9.70 3.09
CA HIS A 231 9.11 -8.52 2.69
C HIS A 231 8.19 -7.31 2.54
N PHE A 232 8.50 -6.21 3.21
CA PHE A 232 7.82 -4.92 3.10
C PHE A 232 8.70 -3.90 2.37
N SER A 233 8.10 -3.16 1.42
CA SER A 233 8.80 -2.12 0.66
C SER A 233 7.91 -0.95 0.28
N GLY A 234 8.47 0.27 0.28
CA GLY A 234 7.81 1.52 -0.08
C GLY A 234 8.14 1.99 -1.50
N HIS A 235 8.60 3.23 -1.62
CA HIS A 235 9.17 3.87 -2.80
C HIS A 235 8.18 4.21 -3.93
N SER A 236 7.27 3.33 -4.29
CA SER A 236 6.32 3.55 -5.39
C SER A 236 5.12 4.42 -4.99
N HIS A 237 4.80 4.52 -3.71
CA HIS A 237 3.58 5.15 -3.19
C HIS A 237 2.28 4.50 -3.72
N TYR A 238 2.35 3.28 -4.25
CA TYR A 238 1.19 2.64 -4.87
C TYR A 238 0.19 2.16 -3.82
N PRO A 239 -1.13 2.20 -4.12
CA PRO A 239 -2.16 2.02 -3.11
C PRO A 239 -2.22 0.59 -2.58
N LEU A 240 -2.50 0.45 -1.30
CA LEU A 240 -2.69 -0.84 -0.63
C LEU A 240 -3.91 -1.60 -1.14
N SER A 241 -4.90 -0.90 -1.67
CA SER A 241 -6.12 -1.46 -2.26
C SER A 241 -5.89 -2.15 -3.59
N ASP A 242 -4.75 -1.92 -4.26
CA ASP A 242 -4.44 -2.65 -5.48
C ASP A 242 -4.01 -4.09 -5.12
N PRO A 243 -4.69 -5.12 -5.62
CA PRO A 243 -4.38 -6.51 -5.25
C PRO A 243 -2.98 -6.93 -5.66
N ARG A 244 -2.34 -6.21 -6.60
CA ARG A 244 -0.94 -6.44 -6.99
C ARG A 244 0.06 -5.89 -5.97
N SER A 245 -0.37 -5.11 -4.97
CA SER A 245 0.47 -4.66 -3.85
C SER A 245 0.79 -5.79 -2.86
N LEU A 246 0.18 -6.96 -3.02
CA LEU A 246 0.51 -8.21 -2.35
C LEU A 246 0.89 -9.28 -3.38
N TRP A 247 2.09 -9.82 -3.26
CA TRP A 247 2.63 -10.85 -4.13
C TRP A 247 3.15 -12.04 -3.31
N GLN A 248 2.85 -13.25 -3.77
CA GLN A 248 3.39 -14.49 -3.23
C GLN A 248 4.00 -15.33 -4.36
N GLY A 249 5.31 -15.44 -4.38
CA GLY A 249 6.06 -16.33 -5.26
C GLY A 249 6.91 -17.28 -4.45
N GLU A 250 8.23 -17.20 -4.52
CA GLU A 250 9.15 -17.97 -3.67
C GLU A 250 9.12 -17.49 -2.21
N PHE A 251 8.79 -16.24 -1.99
CA PHE A 251 8.56 -15.60 -0.71
C PHE A 251 7.31 -14.72 -0.79
N THR A 252 6.97 -13.95 0.25
CA THR A 252 5.87 -12.98 0.22
C THR A 252 6.44 -11.57 0.15
N ALA A 253 5.95 -10.74 -0.79
CA ALA A 253 6.29 -9.32 -0.90
C ALA A 253 5.03 -8.45 -0.77
N ILE A 254 5.15 -7.29 -0.10
CA ILE A 254 4.06 -6.40 0.27
C ILE A 254 4.50 -4.95 0.05
N GLY A 255 3.77 -4.22 -0.80
CA GLY A 255 3.90 -2.77 -0.93
C GLY A 255 3.30 -2.07 0.29
N THR A 256 3.97 -1.03 0.79
CA THR A 256 3.58 -0.36 2.05
C THR A 256 2.68 0.86 1.86
N GLY A 257 2.34 1.22 0.60
CA GLY A 257 1.68 2.48 0.31
C GLY A 257 2.57 3.67 0.66
N ALA A 258 1.98 4.77 1.08
CA ALA A 258 2.72 5.95 1.54
C ALA A 258 1.93 6.75 2.58
N LEU A 259 2.62 7.40 3.52
CA LEU A 259 2.01 8.40 4.40
C LEU A 259 1.99 9.81 3.79
N TYR A 260 2.57 10.01 2.60
CA TYR A 260 2.65 11.32 1.96
C TYR A 260 1.57 11.52 0.89
N TYR A 261 1.56 10.70 -0.16
CA TYR A 261 0.60 10.77 -1.26
C TYR A 261 0.54 9.43 -2.01
N VAL A 262 -0.51 9.25 -2.81
CA VAL A 262 -0.67 8.07 -3.67
C VAL A 262 -0.25 8.40 -5.10
N GLU A 263 0.50 7.50 -5.74
CA GLU A 263 0.72 7.48 -7.19
C GLU A 263 0.55 6.06 -7.74
N LEU A 264 0.58 5.91 -9.04
CA LEU A 264 0.46 4.61 -9.71
C LEU A 264 0.89 4.70 -11.18
N THR A 265 1.03 3.55 -11.82
CA THR A 265 1.20 3.43 -13.26
C THR A 265 -0.13 3.06 -13.91
N VAL A 266 -0.52 3.78 -14.96
CA VAL A 266 -1.71 3.47 -15.76
C VAL A 266 -1.29 3.42 -17.22
N ASP A 267 -1.48 2.29 -17.89
CA ASP A 267 -1.00 2.03 -19.25
C ASP A 267 0.52 2.35 -19.34
N ASP A 268 0.90 3.28 -20.22
CA ASP A 268 2.29 3.73 -20.39
C ASP A 268 2.63 4.98 -19.55
N VAL A 269 1.70 5.45 -18.70
CA VAL A 269 1.90 6.63 -17.86
C VAL A 269 2.45 6.20 -16.51
N ARG A 270 3.75 6.37 -16.33
CA ARG A 270 4.41 6.21 -15.03
C ARG A 270 4.13 7.41 -14.13
N THR A 271 4.24 7.21 -12.84
CA THR A 271 4.08 8.29 -11.85
C THR A 271 2.80 9.10 -12.07
N TYR A 272 1.68 8.40 -12.37
CA TYR A 272 0.39 9.04 -12.47
C TYR A 272 -0.11 9.42 -11.08
N HIS A 273 -0.42 10.70 -10.91
CA HIS A 273 -1.00 11.23 -9.68
C HIS A 273 -2.52 11.36 -9.85
N PRO A 274 -3.33 10.57 -9.14
CA PRO A 274 -4.79 10.75 -9.17
C PRO A 274 -5.20 12.12 -8.61
N GLU A 275 -6.41 12.56 -8.92
CA GLU A 275 -6.95 13.78 -8.35
C GLU A 275 -6.97 13.66 -6.81
N ASN A 276 -6.51 14.71 -6.13
CA ASN A 276 -6.37 14.74 -4.66
C ASN A 276 -5.35 13.75 -4.06
N HIS A 277 -4.42 13.21 -4.85
CA HIS A 277 -3.41 12.25 -4.38
C HIS A 277 -2.73 12.62 -3.05
N LYS A 278 -2.54 13.91 -2.75
CA LYS A 278 -1.95 14.39 -1.48
C LYS A 278 -2.92 14.39 -0.29
N ALA A 279 -4.19 14.15 -0.53
CA ALA A 279 -5.18 13.95 0.54
C ALA A 279 -5.22 12.50 1.03
N GLU A 280 -4.47 11.61 0.39
CA GLU A 280 -4.38 10.19 0.71
C GLU A 280 -3.16 9.91 1.60
N ALA A 281 -3.33 8.97 2.53
CA ALA A 281 -2.22 8.42 3.32
C ALA A 281 -2.60 7.01 3.79
N GLN A 282 -1.70 6.05 3.58
CA GLN A 282 -1.99 4.64 3.81
C GLN A 282 -0.85 3.95 4.55
N TYR A 283 -1.19 2.94 5.35
CA TYR A 283 -0.22 2.12 6.08
C TYR A 283 -0.84 0.78 6.49
N TRP A 284 -0.02 -0.19 6.91
CA TRP A 284 -0.47 -1.48 7.40
C TRP A 284 -0.46 -1.56 8.93
N ILE A 285 -1.50 -2.19 9.50
CA ILE A 285 -1.42 -2.90 10.76
C ILE A 285 -1.26 -4.38 10.43
N VAL A 286 -0.27 -5.03 11.01
CA VAL A 286 0.04 -6.44 10.78
C VAL A 286 -0.10 -7.19 12.08
N GLU A 287 -0.78 -8.31 12.03
CA GLU A 287 -0.99 -9.21 13.17
C GLU A 287 -0.51 -10.61 12.84
N VAL A 288 -0.05 -11.34 13.87
CA VAL A 288 0.32 -12.74 13.75
C VAL A 288 -0.35 -13.52 14.88
N ASP A 289 -0.93 -14.67 14.57
CA ASP A 289 -1.52 -15.57 15.55
C ASP A 289 -0.60 -16.74 15.91
N ALA A 290 -1.05 -17.59 16.86
CA ALA A 290 -0.29 -18.75 17.32
C ALA A 290 -0.07 -19.84 16.25
N ASN A 291 -0.81 -19.80 15.13
CA ASN A 291 -0.65 -20.69 13.98
C ASN A 291 0.29 -20.10 12.92
N ASN A 292 0.95 -18.97 13.19
CA ASN A 292 1.77 -18.20 12.26
C ASN A 292 0.98 -17.66 11.03
N ARG A 293 -0.36 -17.56 11.13
CA ARG A 293 -1.13 -16.80 10.14
C ARG A 293 -0.79 -15.33 10.28
N VAL A 294 -0.65 -14.64 9.16
CA VAL A 294 -0.37 -13.20 9.12
C VAL A 294 -1.58 -12.46 8.56
N ARG A 295 -2.14 -11.57 9.37
CA ARG A 295 -3.24 -10.69 8.97
C ARG A 295 -2.70 -9.32 8.62
N LEU A 296 -2.97 -8.85 7.41
CA LEU A 296 -2.61 -7.54 6.90
C LEU A 296 -3.87 -6.67 6.86
N ILE A 297 -3.86 -5.54 7.56
CA ILE A 297 -4.97 -4.61 7.65
C ILE A 297 -4.50 -3.27 7.10
N GLY A 298 -4.87 -2.97 5.85
CA GLY A 298 -4.56 -1.71 5.19
C GLY A 298 -5.48 -0.60 5.69
N ILE A 299 -4.90 0.50 6.14
CA ILE A 299 -5.63 1.62 6.73
C ILE A 299 -5.55 2.83 5.78
N ASP A 300 -6.71 3.38 5.45
CA ASP A 300 -6.84 4.76 4.98
C ASP A 300 -6.78 5.67 6.20
N LEU A 301 -5.66 6.37 6.34
CA LEU A 301 -5.39 7.22 7.50
C LEU A 301 -6.29 8.44 7.54
N GLU A 302 -6.63 9.01 6.38
CA GLU A 302 -7.40 10.26 6.35
C GLU A 302 -8.87 10.01 6.63
N GLU A 303 -9.42 8.93 6.09
CA GLU A 303 -10.79 8.51 6.37
C GLU A 303 -10.92 7.69 7.68
N GLU A 304 -9.81 7.26 8.28
CA GLU A 304 -9.75 6.40 9.48
C GLU A 304 -10.56 5.11 9.31
N LYS A 305 -10.39 4.45 8.16
CA LYS A 305 -11.11 3.25 7.78
C LYS A 305 -10.16 2.13 7.36
N ILE A 306 -10.63 0.90 7.45
CA ILE A 306 -9.98 -0.22 6.78
C ILE A 306 -10.23 -0.08 5.29
N LEU A 307 -9.14 -0.08 4.53
CA LEU A 307 -9.13 -0.01 3.08
C LEU A 307 -9.16 -1.41 2.47
N VAL A 308 -8.36 -2.32 3.03
CA VAL A 308 -8.21 -3.70 2.55
C VAL A 308 -7.77 -4.60 3.71
N GLU A 309 -8.12 -5.88 3.64
CA GLU A 309 -7.68 -6.89 4.60
C GLU A 309 -7.28 -8.18 3.88
N TYR A 310 -6.13 -8.76 4.26
CA TYR A 310 -5.67 -10.06 3.78
C TYR A 310 -5.30 -10.95 4.95
N ILE A 311 -5.49 -12.27 4.78
CA ILE A 311 -4.94 -13.29 5.68
C ILE A 311 -4.01 -14.19 4.86
N LEU A 312 -2.78 -14.31 5.33
CA LEU A 312 -1.79 -15.23 4.80
C LEU A 312 -1.77 -16.44 5.73
N ASP A 313 -2.21 -17.57 5.24
CA ASP A 313 -2.18 -18.82 6.01
C ASP A 313 -0.73 -19.34 6.05
N ASN A 314 -0.08 -19.16 7.17
CA ASN A 314 1.35 -19.40 7.42
C ASN A 314 2.25 -19.22 6.19
N PRO A 315 2.74 -17.99 5.91
CA PRO A 315 3.51 -17.69 4.69
C PRO A 315 4.84 -18.48 4.57
N ALA A 316 5.31 -19.10 5.67
CA ALA A 316 6.46 -19.99 5.63
C ALA A 316 6.18 -21.28 4.85
N ASP A 317 4.92 -21.69 4.73
CA ASP A 317 4.53 -22.87 3.92
C ASP A 317 4.12 -22.43 2.51
N ALA A 318 4.94 -22.77 1.52
CA ALA A 318 4.67 -22.44 0.12
C ALA A 318 3.36 -23.04 -0.42
N ALA A 319 2.83 -24.12 0.18
CA ALA A 319 1.57 -24.71 -0.21
C ALA A 319 0.35 -23.82 0.11
N ASN A 320 0.50 -22.91 1.06
CA ASN A 320 -0.57 -22.03 1.54
C ASN A 320 -0.66 -20.69 0.79
N ARG A 321 0.12 -20.50 -0.28
CA ARG A 321 0.16 -19.24 -1.01
C ARG A 321 -1.06 -19.07 -1.90
N GLU A 322 -1.94 -18.15 -1.48
CA GLU A 322 -3.20 -17.85 -2.16
C GLU A 322 -3.14 -16.57 -3.02
N TYR A 323 -2.10 -15.74 -2.81
CA TYR A 323 -1.96 -14.44 -3.50
C TYR A 323 -0.84 -14.47 -4.56
N THR A 324 -0.67 -15.61 -5.24
CA THR A 324 0.22 -15.65 -6.40
C THR A 324 -0.41 -14.90 -7.58
N PRO A 325 0.38 -14.26 -8.46
CA PRO A 325 -0.16 -13.55 -9.62
C PRO A 325 -1.14 -14.39 -10.46
N GLU A 326 -0.83 -15.68 -10.64
CA GLU A 326 -1.66 -16.60 -11.42
C GLU A 326 -3.01 -16.82 -10.73
N LYS A 327 -3.03 -17.15 -9.43
CA LYS A 327 -4.27 -17.36 -8.68
C LYS A 327 -5.11 -16.10 -8.60
N GLN A 328 -4.49 -14.94 -8.42
CA GLN A 328 -5.22 -13.67 -8.41
C GLN A 328 -5.80 -13.35 -9.78
N ALA A 329 -5.06 -13.55 -10.87
CA ALA A 329 -5.57 -13.39 -12.23
C ALA A 329 -6.70 -14.38 -12.57
N GLU A 330 -6.59 -15.65 -12.14
CA GLU A 330 -7.63 -16.67 -12.33
C GLU A 330 -8.94 -16.35 -11.57
N ARG A 331 -8.86 -15.71 -10.40
CA ARG A 331 -10.03 -15.27 -9.62
C ARG A 331 -10.66 -14.01 -10.18
N SER A 332 -9.91 -13.21 -10.94
CA SER A 332 -10.40 -11.94 -11.48
C SER A 332 -11.55 -12.17 -12.44
N THR A 333 -12.71 -11.62 -12.13
CA THR A 333 -13.93 -11.74 -12.93
C THR A 333 -14.35 -10.41 -13.51
N ALA A 334 -15.13 -10.47 -14.61
CA ALA A 334 -15.57 -9.26 -15.29
C ALA A 334 -16.48 -8.42 -14.37
N PRO A 335 -16.17 -7.12 -14.18
CA PRO A 335 -17.08 -6.20 -13.51
C PRO A 335 -18.44 -6.13 -14.23
N VAL A 336 -19.48 -5.74 -13.51
CA VAL A 336 -20.84 -5.70 -14.05
C VAL A 336 -21.46 -4.33 -13.82
N PHE A 337 -21.95 -3.70 -14.89
CA PHE A 337 -22.83 -2.54 -14.79
C PHE A 337 -24.26 -3.00 -14.45
N ALA A 338 -25.03 -2.16 -13.74
CA ALA A 338 -26.44 -2.41 -13.50
C ALA A 338 -27.21 -2.51 -14.85
N GLU A 339 -28.27 -3.31 -14.89
CA GLU A 339 -29.07 -3.51 -16.12
C GLU A 339 -29.68 -2.20 -16.66
N ASP A 340 -29.95 -1.24 -15.79
CA ASP A 340 -30.48 0.09 -16.08
C ASP A 340 -29.39 1.18 -16.13
N ALA A 341 -28.13 0.80 -16.20
CA ALA A 341 -27.01 1.74 -16.25
C ALA A 341 -27.07 2.60 -17.53
N GLU A 342 -27.23 3.90 -17.36
CA GLU A 342 -27.30 4.87 -18.46
C GLU A 342 -26.13 5.86 -18.41
N ILE A 343 -25.52 6.12 -19.57
CA ILE A 343 -24.50 7.15 -19.74
C ILE A 343 -25.18 8.50 -20.00
N GLN A 344 -24.93 9.47 -19.15
CA GLN A 344 -25.39 10.83 -19.34
C GLN A 344 -24.43 11.63 -20.23
N VAL A 345 -24.91 12.21 -21.32
CA VAL A 345 -24.12 13.08 -22.21
C VAL A 345 -24.30 14.53 -21.78
N LYS A 346 -23.24 15.18 -21.33
CA LYS A 346 -23.21 16.59 -20.94
C LYS A 346 -22.50 17.43 -22.00
N LYS A 347 -23.14 18.56 -22.43
CA LYS A 347 -22.58 19.49 -23.41
C LYS A 347 -22.50 20.87 -22.78
N SER A 348 -21.28 21.43 -22.73
CA SER A 348 -21.06 22.77 -22.16
C SER A 348 -19.94 23.48 -22.93
N LEU A 349 -20.14 24.75 -23.27
CA LEU A 349 -19.14 25.61 -23.96
C LEU A 349 -18.45 24.93 -25.14
N GLY A 350 -19.22 24.12 -25.92
CA GLY A 350 -18.70 23.40 -27.10
C GLY A 350 -17.91 22.12 -26.76
N LYS A 351 -17.71 21.78 -25.51
CA LYS A 351 -17.11 20.50 -25.03
C LYS A 351 -18.19 19.47 -24.75
N VAL A 352 -17.82 18.21 -24.82
CA VAL A 352 -18.65 17.06 -24.45
C VAL A 352 -17.96 16.33 -23.29
N SER A 353 -18.75 15.91 -22.32
CA SER A 353 -18.34 14.94 -21.30
C SER A 353 -19.42 13.88 -21.13
N LEU A 354 -19.03 12.71 -20.66
CA LEU A 354 -19.91 11.60 -20.31
C LEU A 354 -19.85 11.38 -18.81
N VAL A 355 -20.97 11.07 -18.20
CA VAL A 355 -21.04 10.60 -16.82
C VAL A 355 -21.66 9.22 -16.84
N ALA A 356 -20.89 8.22 -16.40
CA ALA A 356 -21.32 6.84 -16.31
C ALA A 356 -21.42 6.41 -14.83
N PRO A 357 -22.38 5.54 -14.47
CA PRO A 357 -22.41 4.93 -13.16
C PRO A 357 -21.19 4.02 -12.95
N ALA A 358 -20.80 3.80 -11.72
CA ALA A 358 -19.78 2.82 -11.38
C ALA A 358 -20.32 1.39 -11.67
N ALA A 359 -19.43 0.51 -12.12
CA ALA A 359 -19.69 -0.91 -12.20
C ALA A 359 -19.47 -1.57 -10.82
N THR A 360 -20.00 -2.76 -10.63
CA THR A 360 -19.82 -3.55 -9.41
C THR A 360 -18.80 -4.66 -9.68
N SER A 361 -17.85 -4.82 -8.78
CA SER A 361 -17.01 -6.02 -8.73
C SER A 361 -17.81 -7.24 -8.27
N THR A 362 -17.52 -8.40 -8.83
CA THR A 362 -18.18 -9.67 -8.48
C THR A 362 -17.26 -10.64 -7.73
N ASP A 363 -15.99 -10.30 -7.60
CA ASP A 363 -14.94 -11.11 -6.96
C ASP A 363 -14.27 -10.40 -5.76
N GLY A 364 -14.75 -9.20 -5.40
CA GLY A 364 -14.15 -8.38 -4.34
C GLY A 364 -12.90 -7.61 -4.75
N MET A 365 -12.38 -7.77 -5.99
CA MET A 365 -11.28 -6.95 -6.49
C MET A 365 -11.75 -5.55 -6.84
N PRO A 366 -10.94 -4.50 -6.65
CA PRO A 366 -11.30 -3.16 -7.08
C PRO A 366 -11.40 -3.06 -8.60
N ILE A 367 -12.22 -2.14 -9.07
CA ILE A 367 -12.20 -1.73 -10.47
C ILE A 367 -11.02 -0.79 -10.65
N PHE A 368 -10.03 -1.23 -11.43
CA PHE A 368 -8.78 -0.51 -11.59
C PHE A 368 -8.96 0.73 -12.45
N LEU A 369 -9.67 0.61 -13.60
CA LEU A 369 -9.93 1.75 -14.47
C LEU A 369 -11.20 1.57 -15.30
N TYR A 370 -11.67 2.67 -15.90
CA TYR A 370 -12.73 2.68 -16.88
C TYR A 370 -12.17 3.18 -18.20
N ARG A 371 -12.39 2.43 -19.30
CA ARG A 371 -12.01 2.86 -20.66
C ARG A 371 -13.22 3.39 -21.42
N VAL A 372 -13.03 4.47 -22.15
CA VAL A 372 -14.01 5.02 -23.10
C VAL A 372 -13.48 4.91 -24.51
N PHE A 373 -14.31 4.39 -25.39
CA PHE A 373 -14.08 4.31 -26.83
C PHE A 373 -15.15 5.14 -27.54
N LEU A 374 -14.74 6.08 -28.38
CA LEU A 374 -15.68 6.93 -29.14
C LEU A 374 -15.57 6.60 -30.63
N TYR A 375 -16.70 6.33 -31.27
CA TYR A 375 -16.83 5.99 -32.66
C TYR A 375 -17.63 7.06 -33.39
N ASP A 376 -17.24 7.37 -34.64
CA ASP A 376 -18.01 8.23 -35.55
C ASP A 376 -19.21 7.47 -36.20
N ALA A 377 -20.01 8.17 -37.01
CA ALA A 377 -21.15 7.58 -37.71
C ALA A 377 -20.78 6.47 -38.71
N GLN A 378 -19.51 6.37 -39.10
CA GLN A 378 -18.99 5.33 -39.99
C GLN A 378 -18.43 4.13 -39.20
N GLY A 379 -18.42 4.20 -37.86
CA GLY A 379 -17.89 3.17 -36.97
C GLY A 379 -16.36 3.21 -36.79
N ASN A 380 -15.71 4.30 -37.21
CA ASN A 380 -14.28 4.46 -36.96
C ASN A 380 -14.07 4.95 -35.53
N GLU A 381 -13.09 4.37 -34.83
CA GLU A 381 -12.67 4.86 -33.53
C GLU A 381 -11.96 6.22 -33.68
N VAL A 382 -12.50 7.25 -33.04
CA VAL A 382 -12.00 8.64 -33.13
C VAL A 382 -11.38 9.13 -31.84
N LEU A 383 -11.62 8.42 -30.73
CA LEU A 383 -11.00 8.69 -29.44
C LEU A 383 -11.00 7.41 -28.59
N ARG A 384 -9.89 7.22 -27.89
CA ARG A 384 -9.76 6.27 -26.78
C ARG A 384 -9.15 7.01 -25.60
N ASP A 385 -9.74 6.83 -24.42
CA ASP A 385 -9.26 7.45 -23.20
C ASP A 385 -9.66 6.59 -22.01
N TRP A 386 -9.18 6.93 -20.82
CA TRP A 386 -9.50 6.22 -19.59
C TRP A 386 -9.71 7.18 -18.41
N VAL A 387 -10.38 6.70 -17.40
CA VAL A 387 -10.57 7.37 -16.11
C VAL A 387 -10.24 6.38 -14.99
N LEU A 388 -9.43 6.82 -14.05
CA LEU A 388 -9.15 6.09 -12.84
C LEU A 388 -10.29 6.35 -11.83
N PRO A 389 -10.97 5.32 -11.32
CA PRO A 389 -11.88 5.48 -10.18
C PRO A 389 -11.08 5.70 -8.89
N ASP A 390 -11.77 6.15 -7.83
CA ASP A 390 -11.15 6.41 -6.52
C ASP A 390 -10.90 5.11 -5.73
N TYR A 391 -10.48 4.02 -6.38
CA TYR A 391 -10.29 2.71 -5.73
C TYR A 391 -9.14 2.70 -4.71
N HIS A 392 -8.28 3.71 -4.76
CA HIS A 392 -7.21 3.97 -3.80
C HIS A 392 -7.71 4.61 -2.49
N SER A 393 -8.96 5.01 -2.40
CA SER A 393 -9.61 5.52 -1.20
C SER A 393 -10.57 4.51 -0.61
N ALA A 394 -10.84 4.59 0.70
CA ALA A 394 -11.87 3.77 1.35
C ALA A 394 -13.30 4.16 0.94
N THR A 395 -13.49 5.33 0.33
CA THR A 395 -14.77 5.78 -0.24
C THR A 395 -14.63 5.92 -1.75
N VAL A 396 -15.35 5.07 -2.50
CA VAL A 396 -15.32 5.06 -3.97
C VAL A 396 -16.53 5.80 -4.54
N SER A 397 -16.31 6.61 -5.57
CA SER A 397 -17.36 7.41 -6.24
C SER A 397 -18.37 6.51 -6.96
N GLU A 398 -19.67 6.85 -6.86
CA GLU A 398 -20.77 6.14 -7.54
C GLU A 398 -20.80 6.39 -9.06
N THR A 399 -20.07 7.39 -9.56
CA THR A 399 -20.04 7.76 -10.99
C THR A 399 -18.65 8.17 -11.43
N ASN A 400 -18.36 7.95 -12.73
CA ASN A 400 -17.13 8.35 -13.39
C ASN A 400 -17.40 9.35 -14.51
N THR A 401 -16.56 10.38 -14.63
CA THR A 401 -16.73 11.46 -15.63
C THR A 401 -15.60 11.42 -16.66
N PHE A 402 -15.96 11.24 -17.93
CA PHE A 402 -15.03 11.23 -19.07
C PHE A 402 -15.08 12.55 -19.82
N GLN A 403 -13.95 13.22 -19.99
CA GLN A 403 -13.83 14.51 -20.64
C GLN A 403 -13.45 14.33 -22.13
N LEU A 404 -14.44 14.22 -23.03
CA LEU A 404 -14.17 14.03 -24.46
C LEU A 404 -13.68 15.31 -25.18
N GLY A 405 -13.72 16.45 -24.49
CA GLY A 405 -13.25 17.70 -25.04
C GLY A 405 -14.14 18.28 -26.16
N LYS A 406 -13.51 18.94 -27.15
CA LYS A 406 -14.20 19.51 -28.34
C LYS A 406 -14.23 18.48 -29.44
N LEU A 407 -15.43 18.04 -29.81
CA LEU A 407 -15.66 17.15 -30.96
C LEU A 407 -16.06 17.96 -32.17
N ALA A 408 -15.84 17.42 -33.39
CA ALA A 408 -16.41 17.93 -34.63
C ALA A 408 -17.95 17.76 -34.62
N LYS A 409 -18.65 18.44 -35.54
CA LYS A 409 -20.08 18.18 -35.73
C LYS A 409 -20.28 16.80 -36.36
N GLY A 410 -21.17 16.00 -35.80
CA GLY A 410 -21.44 14.65 -36.28
C GLY A 410 -22.18 13.81 -35.24
N ASP A 411 -22.48 12.58 -35.62
CA ASP A 411 -23.10 11.59 -34.76
C ASP A 411 -22.01 10.66 -34.23
N TYR A 412 -22.11 10.29 -32.94
CA TYR A 412 -21.13 9.52 -32.22
C TYR A 412 -21.78 8.41 -31.40
N THR A 413 -21.08 7.32 -31.26
CA THR A 413 -21.40 6.27 -30.26
C THR A 413 -20.22 6.12 -29.33
N ALA A 414 -20.47 6.28 -28.01
CA ALA A 414 -19.48 6.01 -26.97
C ALA A 414 -19.76 4.67 -26.32
N LYS A 415 -18.71 3.90 -26.08
CA LYS A 415 -18.71 2.65 -25.29
C LYS A 415 -17.82 2.83 -24.08
N ILE A 416 -18.30 2.41 -22.92
CA ILE A 416 -17.54 2.44 -21.68
C ILE A 416 -17.46 1.02 -21.12
N VAL A 417 -16.27 0.58 -20.76
CA VAL A 417 -15.99 -0.68 -20.06
C VAL A 417 -15.29 -0.39 -18.73
N ALA A 418 -15.58 -1.19 -17.72
CA ALA A 418 -14.81 -1.26 -16.47
C ALA A 418 -13.76 -2.36 -16.59
N GLU A 419 -12.57 -2.16 -16.05
CA GLU A 419 -11.44 -3.07 -16.16
C GLU A 419 -10.82 -3.32 -14.78
N THR A 420 -10.53 -4.59 -14.47
CA THR A 420 -9.82 -4.98 -13.24
C THR A 420 -8.31 -4.77 -13.37
N ALA A 421 -7.58 -4.84 -12.25
CA ALA A 421 -6.11 -4.78 -12.22
C ALA A 421 -5.42 -5.87 -13.08
N TYR A 422 -6.15 -6.94 -13.40
CA TYR A 422 -5.67 -8.05 -14.24
C TYR A 422 -6.21 -7.99 -15.69
N GLY A 423 -6.76 -6.83 -16.11
CA GLY A 423 -7.18 -6.59 -17.50
C GLY A 423 -8.49 -7.26 -17.89
N VAL A 424 -9.26 -7.81 -16.95
CA VAL A 424 -10.58 -8.39 -17.25
C VAL A 424 -11.61 -7.28 -17.39
N GLN A 425 -12.27 -7.23 -18.54
CA GLN A 425 -13.21 -6.15 -18.88
C GLN A 425 -14.67 -6.59 -18.74
N SER A 426 -15.51 -5.63 -18.32
CA SER A 426 -16.96 -5.76 -18.33
C SER A 426 -17.53 -5.83 -19.74
N ALA A 427 -18.81 -6.27 -19.87
CA ALA A 427 -19.60 -5.89 -21.04
C ALA A 427 -19.70 -4.35 -21.10
N PRO A 428 -19.68 -3.76 -22.32
CA PRO A 428 -19.76 -2.32 -22.47
C PRO A 428 -21.18 -1.80 -22.20
N ILE A 429 -21.29 -0.61 -21.61
CA ILE A 429 -22.49 0.23 -21.71
C ILE A 429 -22.27 1.24 -22.84
N GLU A 430 -23.33 1.64 -23.54
CA GLU A 430 -23.23 2.44 -24.76
C GLU A 430 -24.20 3.62 -24.77
N VAL A 431 -23.80 4.72 -25.40
CA VAL A 431 -24.69 5.85 -25.68
C VAL A 431 -24.39 6.45 -27.06
N SER A 432 -25.44 6.74 -27.81
CA SER A 432 -25.33 7.49 -29.08
C SER A 432 -25.77 8.94 -28.90
N PHE A 433 -25.05 9.88 -29.49
CA PHE A 433 -25.36 11.30 -29.40
C PHE A 433 -24.89 12.07 -30.62
N SER A 434 -25.51 13.21 -30.90
CA SER A 434 -25.08 14.15 -31.97
C SER A 434 -24.33 15.34 -31.37
N LYS A 435 -23.30 15.83 -32.05
CA LYS A 435 -22.55 17.03 -31.67
C LYS A 435 -22.80 18.19 -32.61
#